data_dbbde2dc7ab8c895499b8e668d156641
#
_entry.id   dbbde2dc7ab8c895499b8e668d156641
#
_cell.length_a   1.000
_cell.length_b   1.000
_cell.length_c   1.000
_cell.angle_alpha   90.00
_cell.angle_beta   90.00
_cell.angle_gamma   90.00
#
_symmetry.space_group_name_H-M   'P 1'
#
loop_
_entity.id
_entity.type
_entity.pdbx_description
1 polymer ?
#
loop_
_entity_poly.entity_id
_entity_poly.type
_entity_poly.pdbx_seq_one_letter_code
_entity_poly.pdbx_strand_id
1 'polypeptide(L)'
;MADRTHKYCVKLVEEDYFSSVTRQDKGAILDSFTEDARVTIYHGDNKPRRFKGKSTDGESPLGSFFDHLLGNYDPRFENFIHYVDAVHDRCAAHFKVHLTPKPDSPYLPVGVLVLQNCNFFVCRDGKIDDMVLYYSNPSAANASQPTPTGFPKQ
;
A
#
# COMPACT_ATOMS: atom_id res chain seq x y z
N MET A 1 -4.46 12.10 -24.99
CA MET A 1 -3.87 12.91 -23.91
C MET A 1 -4.88 13.41 -22.91
N ALA A 2 -6.15 13.30 -23.19
CA ALA A 2 -7.21 13.80 -22.32
C ALA A 2 -7.48 12.91 -21.08
N ASP A 3 -6.91 11.72 -20.98
CA ASP A 3 -7.34 10.75 -19.97
C ASP A 3 -6.30 10.39 -18.92
N ARG A 4 -5.30 11.21 -18.71
CA ARG A 4 -4.55 11.24 -17.46
C ARG A 4 -5.39 11.94 -16.38
N THR A 5 -6.67 11.69 -16.45
CA THR A 5 -7.74 12.25 -15.67
C THR A 5 -7.98 11.34 -14.47
N HIS A 6 -8.90 11.72 -13.65
CA HIS A 6 -9.43 10.91 -12.57
C HIS A 6 -9.72 9.45 -13.01
N LYS A 7 -10.32 9.25 -14.18
CA LYS A 7 -10.65 7.92 -14.71
C LYS A 7 -9.40 7.04 -14.91
N TYR A 8 -8.33 7.61 -15.45
CA TYR A 8 -7.06 6.91 -15.63
C TYR A 8 -6.45 6.46 -14.29
N CYS A 9 -6.43 7.37 -13.31
CA CYS A 9 -5.89 7.05 -11.99
C CYS A 9 -6.77 6.04 -11.24
N VAL A 10 -8.10 6.15 -11.34
CA VAL A 10 -9.02 5.16 -10.78
C VAL A 10 -8.74 3.77 -11.37
N LYS A 11 -8.61 3.69 -12.70
CA LYS A 11 -8.30 2.41 -13.35
C LYS A 11 -6.98 1.82 -12.85
N LEU A 12 -5.90 2.59 -12.88
CA LEU A 12 -4.58 2.11 -12.47
C LEU A 12 -4.57 1.70 -10.99
N VAL A 13 -5.12 2.53 -10.12
CA VAL A 13 -5.05 2.32 -8.67
C VAL A 13 -6.05 1.25 -8.21
N GLU A 14 -7.33 1.39 -8.55
CA GLU A 14 -8.36 0.48 -8.05
C GLU A 14 -8.42 -0.83 -8.83
N GLU A 15 -8.42 -0.77 -10.18
CA GLU A 15 -8.62 -1.95 -11.00
C GLU A 15 -7.33 -2.73 -11.21
N ASP A 16 -6.24 -2.07 -11.62
CA ASP A 16 -4.99 -2.76 -11.92
C ASP A 16 -4.24 -3.15 -10.64
N TYR A 17 -4.15 -2.26 -9.65
CA TYR A 17 -3.36 -2.49 -8.44
C TYR A 17 -4.17 -3.10 -7.28
N PHE A 18 -5.07 -2.36 -6.65
CA PHE A 18 -5.76 -2.86 -5.43
C PHE A 18 -6.66 -4.07 -5.68
N SER A 19 -7.31 -4.15 -6.84
CA SER A 19 -8.07 -5.34 -7.22
C SER A 19 -7.17 -6.58 -7.31
N SER A 20 -5.96 -6.43 -7.85
CA SER A 20 -4.98 -7.52 -7.92
C SER A 20 -4.47 -7.93 -6.53
N VAL A 21 -4.28 -6.97 -5.61
CA VAL A 21 -3.94 -7.25 -4.22
C VAL A 21 -5.06 -8.04 -3.55
N THR A 22 -6.31 -7.62 -3.72
CA THR A 22 -7.48 -8.32 -3.16
C THR A 22 -7.60 -9.75 -3.67
N ARG A 23 -7.34 -9.97 -4.96
CA ARG A 23 -7.32 -11.31 -5.56
C ARG A 23 -6.07 -12.12 -5.20
N GLN A 24 -5.11 -11.51 -4.53
CA GLN A 24 -3.83 -12.13 -4.18
C GLN A 24 -3.06 -12.64 -5.41
N ASP A 25 -3.19 -11.94 -6.52
CA ASP A 25 -2.50 -12.22 -7.78
C ASP A 25 -1.18 -11.43 -7.85
N LYS A 26 -0.12 -12.01 -7.31
CA LYS A 26 1.20 -11.37 -7.25
C LYS A 26 1.73 -10.97 -8.62
N GLY A 27 1.52 -11.79 -9.64
CA GLY A 27 1.93 -11.48 -11.01
C GLY A 27 1.25 -10.22 -11.53
N ALA A 28 -0.07 -10.14 -11.40
CA ALA A 28 -0.84 -8.95 -11.79
C ALA A 28 -0.47 -7.71 -10.97
N ILE A 29 -0.19 -7.87 -9.67
CA ILE A 29 0.29 -6.77 -8.82
C ILE A 29 1.59 -6.20 -9.39
N LEU A 30 2.58 -7.06 -9.63
CA LEU A 30 3.89 -6.61 -10.14
C LEU A 30 3.78 -6.03 -11.55
N ASP A 31 2.86 -6.51 -12.37
CA ASP A 31 2.61 -5.95 -13.71
C ASP A 31 2.07 -4.51 -13.66
N SER A 32 1.49 -4.09 -12.55
CA SER A 32 1.05 -2.69 -12.36
C SER A 32 2.19 -1.73 -12.03
N PHE A 33 3.40 -2.22 -11.81
CA PHE A 33 4.60 -1.43 -11.51
C PHE A 33 5.57 -1.41 -12.68
N THR A 34 6.40 -0.34 -12.75
CA THR A 34 7.57 -0.32 -13.64
C THR A 34 8.66 -1.25 -13.10
N GLU A 35 9.62 -1.59 -13.96
CA GLU A 35 10.70 -2.54 -13.60
C GLU A 35 11.52 -2.10 -12.40
N ASP A 36 11.85 -0.81 -12.32
CA ASP A 36 12.65 -0.22 -11.23
C ASP A 36 11.83 0.52 -10.19
N ALA A 37 10.53 0.25 -10.11
CA ALA A 37 9.62 0.94 -9.20
C ALA A 37 10.08 0.86 -7.74
N ARG A 38 9.71 1.88 -6.98
CA ARG A 38 10.01 1.96 -5.54
C ARG A 38 8.72 1.94 -4.74
N VAL A 39 8.79 1.30 -3.58
CA VAL A 39 7.75 1.36 -2.56
C VAL A 39 8.38 1.76 -1.24
N THR A 40 7.84 2.81 -0.62
CA THR A 40 8.26 3.26 0.70
C THR A 40 7.07 3.20 1.65
N ILE A 41 7.27 2.61 2.82
CA ILE A 41 6.22 2.44 3.81
C ILE A 41 6.58 3.23 5.07
N TYR A 42 5.70 4.15 5.44
CA TYR A 42 5.73 4.85 6.73
C TYR A 42 4.68 4.24 7.64
N HIS A 43 5.11 3.77 8.80
CA HIS A 43 4.25 3.09 9.76
C HIS A 43 4.50 3.67 11.15
N GLY A 44 3.71 4.68 11.51
CA GLY A 44 3.92 5.43 12.74
C GLY A 44 5.29 6.11 12.78
N ASP A 45 5.97 6.00 13.89
CA ASP A 45 7.31 6.55 14.13
C ASP A 45 8.45 5.56 13.82
N ASN A 46 8.14 4.42 13.23
CA ASN A 46 9.14 3.44 12.85
C ASN A 46 10.01 3.95 11.71
N LYS A 47 11.22 3.42 11.61
CA LYS A 47 12.09 3.66 10.46
C LYS A 47 11.37 3.22 9.18
N PRO A 48 11.33 4.06 8.15
CA PRO A 48 10.67 3.71 6.89
C PRO A 48 11.27 2.45 6.27
N ARG A 49 10.40 1.59 5.75
CA ARG A 49 10.81 0.41 4.97
C ARG A 49 10.79 0.75 3.49
N ARG A 50 11.83 0.35 2.77
CA ARG A 50 11.98 0.65 1.35
C ARG A 50 12.19 -0.63 0.56
N PHE A 51 11.51 -0.69 -0.58
CA PHE A 51 11.59 -1.80 -1.54
C PHE A 51 11.85 -1.20 -2.91
N LYS A 52 12.65 -1.89 -3.73
CA LYS A 52 12.97 -1.41 -5.07
C LYS A 52 13.12 -2.54 -6.06
N GLY A 53 12.48 -2.37 -7.21
CA GLY A 53 12.64 -3.21 -8.38
C GLY A 53 11.91 -4.55 -8.31
N LYS A 54 11.66 -5.11 -9.47
CA LYS A 54 11.03 -6.43 -9.62
C LYS A 54 12.05 -7.57 -9.57
N SER A 55 13.32 -7.30 -9.84
CA SER A 55 14.38 -8.31 -9.79
C SER A 55 14.53 -8.88 -8.38
N THR A 56 14.60 -10.19 -8.29
CA THR A 56 14.82 -10.91 -7.02
C THR A 56 16.26 -10.80 -6.52
N ASP A 57 17.18 -10.32 -7.36
CA ASP A 57 18.59 -10.11 -6.99
C ASP A 57 18.81 -8.83 -6.20
N GLY A 58 17.77 -7.99 -6.08
CA GLY A 58 17.83 -6.77 -5.29
C GLY A 58 17.84 -7.04 -3.78
N GLU A 59 18.36 -6.08 -3.00
CA GLU A 59 18.46 -6.19 -1.54
C GLU A 59 17.08 -6.29 -0.87
N SER A 60 16.10 -5.57 -1.38
CA SER A 60 14.70 -5.60 -0.92
C SER A 60 13.75 -5.44 -2.10
N PRO A 61 13.50 -6.51 -2.86
CA PRO A 61 12.65 -6.42 -4.05
C PRO A 61 11.18 -6.21 -3.68
N LEU A 62 10.41 -5.60 -4.59
CA LEU A 62 8.96 -5.39 -4.41
C LEU A 62 8.22 -6.68 -4.05
N GLY A 63 8.61 -7.79 -4.66
CA GLY A 63 8.00 -9.08 -4.41
C GLY A 63 8.03 -9.50 -2.94
N SER A 64 9.07 -9.13 -2.20
CA SER A 64 9.18 -9.47 -0.77
C SER A 64 8.15 -8.75 0.08
N PHE A 65 7.80 -7.51 -0.26
CA PHE A 65 6.71 -6.79 0.40
C PHE A 65 5.36 -7.48 0.18
N PHE A 66 5.06 -7.84 -1.04
CA PHE A 66 3.80 -8.52 -1.37
C PHE A 66 3.75 -9.94 -0.83
N ASP A 67 4.86 -10.67 -0.80
CA ASP A 67 4.92 -11.98 -0.17
C ASP A 67 4.59 -11.89 1.33
N HIS A 68 5.12 -10.88 2.02
CA HIS A 68 4.80 -10.65 3.43
C HIS A 68 3.32 -10.28 3.63
N LEU A 69 2.79 -9.35 2.84
CA LEU A 69 1.40 -8.91 2.93
C LEU A 69 0.43 -10.08 2.67
N LEU A 70 0.59 -10.74 1.52
CA LEU A 70 -0.33 -11.79 1.08
C LEU A 70 -0.12 -13.10 1.83
N GLY A 71 1.08 -13.35 2.36
CA GLY A 71 1.37 -14.50 3.19
C GLY A 71 0.71 -14.44 4.56
N ASN A 72 0.43 -13.24 5.07
CA ASN A 72 -0.08 -13.04 6.41
C ASN A 72 -1.52 -12.56 6.48
N TYR A 73 -2.06 -11.95 5.43
CA TYR A 73 -3.36 -11.29 5.46
C TYR A 73 -4.20 -11.57 4.22
N ASP A 74 -5.52 -11.51 4.42
CA ASP A 74 -6.51 -11.35 3.36
C ASP A 74 -6.94 -9.87 3.35
N PRO A 75 -6.44 -9.06 2.41
CA PRO A 75 -6.74 -7.63 2.38
C PRO A 75 -8.04 -7.35 1.63
N ARG A 76 -8.79 -6.34 2.11
CA ARG A 76 -9.95 -5.79 1.43
C ARG A 76 -9.91 -4.27 1.52
N PHE A 77 -10.19 -3.60 0.41
CA PHE A 77 -10.12 -2.15 0.29
C PHE A 77 -11.48 -1.58 -0.10
N GLU A 78 -11.84 -0.44 0.50
CA GLU A 78 -13.11 0.25 0.22
C GLU A 78 -13.01 1.76 0.47
N ASN A 79 -14.02 2.49 0.00
CA ASN A 79 -14.17 3.93 0.24
C ASN A 79 -13.00 4.76 -0.30
N PHE A 80 -12.61 4.51 -1.56
CA PHE A 80 -11.54 5.27 -2.20
C PHE A 80 -11.94 6.71 -2.47
N ILE A 81 -11.04 7.64 -2.12
CA ILE A 81 -11.09 9.03 -2.53
C ILE A 81 -9.77 9.32 -3.27
N HIS A 82 -9.89 9.77 -4.52
CA HIS A 82 -8.73 10.02 -5.37
C HIS A 82 -8.41 11.50 -5.48
N TYR A 83 -7.14 11.82 -5.42
CA TYR A 83 -6.58 13.15 -5.65
C TYR A 83 -5.62 13.05 -6.84
N VAL A 84 -5.85 13.82 -7.88
CA VAL A 84 -5.16 13.65 -9.17
C VAL A 84 -4.43 14.92 -9.57
N ASP A 85 -3.12 14.79 -9.81
CA ASP A 85 -2.27 15.79 -10.43
C ASP A 85 -1.86 15.28 -11.83
N ALA A 86 -2.74 15.49 -12.79
CA ALA A 86 -2.55 14.98 -14.16
C ALA A 86 -1.34 15.60 -14.87
N VAL A 87 -0.96 16.83 -14.51
CA VAL A 87 0.17 17.54 -15.13
C VAL A 87 1.49 16.86 -14.83
N HIS A 88 1.65 16.32 -13.63
CA HIS A 88 2.88 15.68 -13.21
C HIS A 88 2.80 14.15 -13.15
N ASP A 89 1.72 13.56 -13.68
CA ASP A 89 1.49 12.12 -13.69
C ASP A 89 1.56 11.51 -12.29
N ARG A 90 0.88 12.18 -11.33
CA ARG A 90 0.85 11.79 -9.92
C ARG A 90 -0.59 11.71 -9.44
N CYS A 91 -0.83 10.81 -8.51
CA CYS A 91 -2.11 10.76 -7.80
C CYS A 91 -1.92 10.24 -6.38
N ALA A 92 -2.95 10.41 -5.57
CA ALA A 92 -3.04 9.84 -4.25
C ALA A 92 -4.43 9.22 -4.07
N ALA A 93 -4.50 8.18 -3.26
CA ALA A 93 -5.76 7.58 -2.87
C ALA A 93 -5.81 7.45 -1.35
N HIS A 94 -6.88 7.97 -0.77
CA HIS A 94 -7.27 7.72 0.61
C HIS A 94 -8.33 6.63 0.60
N PHE A 95 -8.20 5.64 1.47
CA PHE A 95 -9.08 4.47 1.47
C PHE A 95 -9.11 3.80 2.84
N LYS A 96 -10.10 2.94 3.02
CA LYS A 96 -10.22 2.07 4.18
C LYS A 96 -9.74 0.67 3.80
N VAL A 97 -8.89 0.09 4.63
CA VAL A 97 -8.41 -1.28 4.42
C VAL A 97 -8.76 -2.15 5.60
N HIS A 98 -9.22 -3.36 5.32
CA HIS A 98 -9.39 -4.44 6.28
C HIS A 98 -8.28 -5.46 6.02
N LEU A 99 -7.44 -5.69 7.03
CA LEU A 99 -6.40 -6.72 7.00
C LEU A 99 -6.84 -7.84 7.94
N THR A 100 -7.35 -8.91 7.39
CA THR A 100 -7.74 -10.11 8.14
C THR A 100 -6.55 -11.06 8.19
N PRO A 101 -5.98 -11.36 9.38
CA PRO A 101 -4.88 -12.31 9.47
C PRO A 101 -5.30 -13.70 8.99
N LYS A 102 -4.43 -14.36 8.26
CA LYS A 102 -4.62 -15.76 7.86
C LYS A 102 -4.48 -16.67 9.07
N PRO A 103 -5.09 -17.89 9.04
CA PRO A 103 -5.08 -18.80 10.19
C PRO A 103 -3.69 -19.20 10.70
N ASP A 104 -2.70 -19.25 9.81
CA ASP A 104 -1.31 -19.59 10.10
C ASP A 104 -0.40 -18.38 10.32
N SER A 105 -0.97 -17.16 10.26
CA SER A 105 -0.22 -15.93 10.44
C SER A 105 0.19 -15.73 11.91
N PRO A 106 1.42 -15.26 12.19
CA PRO A 106 1.83 -14.87 13.54
C PRO A 106 1.04 -13.66 14.07
N TYR A 107 0.33 -12.94 13.19
CA TYR A 107 -0.51 -11.80 13.55
C TYR A 107 -1.96 -12.17 13.89
N LEU A 108 -2.31 -13.45 13.83
CA LEU A 108 -3.68 -13.91 14.14
C LEU A 108 -4.19 -13.40 15.50
N PRO A 109 -3.37 -13.38 16.59
CA PRO A 109 -3.84 -12.89 17.89
C PRO A 109 -4.20 -11.40 17.93
N VAL A 110 -3.68 -10.61 16.98
CA VAL A 110 -4.00 -9.16 16.87
C VAL A 110 -5.42 -8.95 16.36
N GLY A 111 -5.96 -9.91 15.60
CA GLY A 111 -7.28 -9.81 14.98
C GLY A 111 -7.29 -8.95 13.73
N VAL A 112 -8.49 -8.62 13.24
CA VAL A 112 -8.67 -7.81 12.03
C VAL A 112 -8.25 -6.37 12.30
N LEU A 113 -7.37 -5.84 11.44
CA LEU A 113 -7.01 -4.43 11.45
C LEU A 113 -7.88 -3.67 10.45
N VAL A 114 -8.51 -2.60 10.92
CA VAL A 114 -9.28 -1.68 10.08
C VAL A 114 -8.58 -0.34 10.10
N LEU A 115 -8.01 0.06 8.96
CA LEU A 115 -7.12 1.21 8.85
C LEU A 115 -7.64 2.22 7.83
N GLN A 116 -7.40 3.49 8.08
CA GLN A 116 -7.53 4.56 7.08
C GLN A 116 -6.13 4.86 6.56
N ASN A 117 -5.85 4.46 5.35
CA ASN A 117 -4.53 4.62 4.76
C ASN A 117 -4.55 5.62 3.62
N CYS A 118 -3.39 6.18 3.31
CA CYS A 118 -3.18 7.01 2.15
C CYS A 118 -1.94 6.53 1.40
N ASN A 119 -2.10 6.28 0.11
CA ASN A 119 -1.01 5.95 -0.79
C ASN A 119 -0.82 7.07 -1.80
N PHE A 120 0.43 7.45 -2.04
CA PHE A 120 0.83 8.41 -3.06
C PHE A 120 1.51 7.65 -4.20
N PHE A 121 1.16 8.00 -5.44
CA PHE A 121 1.64 7.32 -6.63
C PHE A 121 2.28 8.31 -7.59
N VAL A 122 3.47 7.98 -8.08
CA VAL A 122 4.03 8.56 -9.30
C VAL A 122 3.87 7.53 -10.40
N CYS A 123 3.27 7.95 -11.50
CA CYS A 123 2.95 7.05 -12.61
C CYS A 123 3.89 7.31 -13.80
N ARG A 124 4.15 6.27 -14.57
CA ARG A 124 4.90 6.35 -15.81
C ARG A 124 4.40 5.29 -16.78
N ASP A 125 3.99 5.72 -17.98
CA ASP A 125 3.53 4.84 -19.06
C ASP A 125 2.43 3.86 -18.63
N GLY A 126 1.47 4.34 -17.85
CA GLY A 126 0.34 3.54 -17.38
C GLY A 126 0.66 2.58 -16.26
N LYS A 127 1.81 2.74 -15.60
CA LYS A 127 2.25 1.91 -14.48
C LYS A 127 2.71 2.77 -13.30
N ILE A 128 2.77 2.15 -12.13
CA ILE A 128 3.26 2.78 -10.91
C ILE A 128 4.79 2.73 -10.91
N ASP A 129 5.43 3.90 -10.82
CA ASP A 129 6.89 4.03 -10.76
C ASP A 129 7.38 4.26 -9.33
N ASP A 130 6.59 4.93 -8.50
CA ASP A 130 6.87 5.14 -7.09
C ASP A 130 5.55 5.11 -6.30
N MET A 131 5.54 4.38 -5.21
CA MET A 131 4.39 4.33 -4.30
C MET A 131 4.86 4.57 -2.88
N VAL A 132 4.23 5.51 -2.21
CA VAL A 132 4.48 5.81 -0.79
C VAL A 132 3.22 5.50 0.00
N LEU A 133 3.34 4.64 1.02
CA LEU A 133 2.23 4.23 1.86
C LEU A 133 2.37 4.85 3.25
N TYR A 134 1.25 5.36 3.76
CA TYR A 134 1.12 5.79 5.16
C TYR A 134 0.06 4.92 5.84
N TYR A 135 0.47 4.19 6.87
CA TYR A 135 -0.45 3.44 7.72
C TYR A 135 -0.93 4.30 8.88
N SER A 136 -2.22 4.27 9.17
CA SER A 136 -2.85 5.10 10.20
C SER A 136 -2.72 4.54 11.63
N ASN A 137 -2.14 3.34 11.78
CA ASN A 137 -1.92 2.74 13.09
C ASN A 137 -0.42 2.64 13.42
N PRO A 138 -0.04 2.51 14.69
CA PRO A 138 1.32 2.12 15.04
C PRO A 138 1.61 0.69 14.57
N SER A 139 2.89 0.35 14.37
CA SER A 139 3.26 -1.04 14.08
C SER A 139 2.90 -1.97 15.23
N ALA A 140 2.78 -3.28 14.95
CA ALA A 140 2.50 -4.28 15.97
C ALA A 140 3.53 -4.27 17.11
N ALA A 141 4.79 -3.90 16.83
CA ALA A 141 5.84 -3.75 17.83
C ALA A 141 5.55 -2.62 18.83
N ASN A 142 4.82 -1.58 18.40
CA ASN A 142 4.50 -0.40 19.19
C ASN A 142 3.05 -0.38 19.68
N ALA A 143 2.25 -1.39 19.34
CA ALA A 143 0.81 -1.42 19.65
C ALA A 143 0.50 -1.41 21.15
N SER A 144 1.43 -1.85 21.99
CA SER A 144 1.30 -1.85 23.46
C SER A 144 1.87 -0.62 24.14
N GLN A 145 2.45 0.32 23.38
CA GLN A 145 3.01 1.53 23.96
C GLN A 145 1.89 2.53 24.35
N PRO A 146 2.06 3.26 25.46
CA PRO A 146 1.08 4.27 25.85
C PRO A 146 1.02 5.40 24.81
N THR A 147 -0.15 5.99 24.66
CA THR A 147 -0.34 7.17 23.81
C THR A 147 0.65 8.26 24.24
N PRO A 148 1.39 8.86 23.28
CA PRO A 148 2.31 9.95 23.61
C PRO A 148 1.61 11.06 24.40
N THR A 149 2.29 11.55 25.45
CA THR A 149 1.79 12.67 26.25
C THR A 149 1.70 13.92 25.37
N GLY A 150 0.57 14.63 25.42
CA GLY A 150 0.32 15.85 24.65
C GLY A 150 -0.78 15.73 23.61
N PHE A 151 -1.27 14.52 23.33
CA PHE A 151 -2.44 14.31 22.48
C PHE A 151 -3.67 14.07 23.36
N PRO A 152 -4.83 14.71 23.07
CA PRO A 152 -6.04 14.44 23.81
C PRO A 152 -6.46 12.97 23.64
N LYS A 153 -6.84 12.35 24.74
CA LYS A 153 -7.48 11.03 24.69
C LYS A 153 -8.82 11.19 24.00
N GLN A 154 -9.02 10.49 22.90
CA GLN A 154 -10.32 10.35 22.27
C GLN A 154 -11.18 9.33 23.01
#